data_9b975a589a9e895182b2674444ef02f8
#
_entry.id   9b975a589a9e895182b2674444ef02f8
#
_cell.length_a   1.000
_cell.length_b   1.000
_cell.length_c   1.000
_cell.angle_alpha   90.00
_cell.angle_beta   90.00
_cell.angle_gamma   90.00
#
_symmetry.space_group_name_H-M   'P 1'
#
loop_
_entity.id
_entity.type
_entity.pdbx_description
1 polymer ?
#
loop_
_entity_poly.entity_id
_entity_poly.type
_entity_poly.pdbx_seq_one_letter_code
_entity_poly.pdbx_strand_id
1 'polypeptide(L)'
;MLTVLVPWRPQPSRIEAFEALTAWYAGHLPDAVIRTVDNDDELFNLSACRNIAIASVEDENEVVIINDADTVPELAPLLDAIEAAALSGLVHLPYDRYHWLGREGTAQFLAGAEPADCAYELVIGARSGVYVTTPKTWWSHGGQDERFRGWGFEDAAWYVAHETLLGEAPRRHTGAVYALHHETQLREGPQYDLNAALMDRYTESSMGREAMAQLVFAKDA
;
A
#
# COMPACT_ATOMS: atom_id res chain seq x y z
N MET A 1 19.93 6.87 0.64
CA MET A 1 19.67 5.72 -0.28
C MET A 1 18.19 5.47 -0.18
N LEU A 2 17.47 5.35 -1.28
CA LEU A 2 16.01 5.14 -1.26
C LEU A 2 15.70 3.66 -1.03
N THR A 3 14.84 3.36 -0.06
CA THR A 3 14.42 2.00 0.24
C THR A 3 12.99 1.77 -0.24
N VAL A 4 12.78 0.69 -1.02
CA VAL A 4 11.47 0.24 -1.47
C VAL A 4 11.12 -1.06 -0.74
N LEU A 5 10.07 -1.02 0.05
CA LEU A 5 9.59 -2.13 0.88
C LEU A 5 8.43 -2.82 0.15
N VAL A 6 8.59 -4.08 -0.19
CA VAL A 6 7.59 -4.84 -0.95
C VAL A 6 7.09 -6.01 -0.11
N PRO A 7 5.83 -5.98 0.38
CA PRO A 7 5.19 -7.17 0.93
C PRO A 7 5.13 -8.26 -0.14
N TRP A 8 5.80 -9.39 0.11
CA TRP A 8 5.96 -10.40 -0.93
C TRP A 8 6.00 -11.83 -0.38
N ARG A 9 5.04 -12.63 -0.83
CA ARG A 9 5.07 -14.09 -0.74
C ARG A 9 4.88 -14.65 -2.14
N PRO A 10 5.82 -15.44 -2.66
CA PRO A 10 5.73 -15.96 -4.02
C PRO A 10 4.44 -16.76 -4.23
N GLN A 11 3.70 -16.38 -5.28
CA GLN A 11 2.53 -17.09 -5.77
C GLN A 11 2.62 -17.15 -7.30
N PRO A 12 2.32 -18.27 -7.97
CA PRO A 12 2.50 -18.41 -9.41
C PRO A 12 1.88 -17.27 -10.24
N SER A 13 0.69 -16.79 -9.84
CA SER A 13 -0.02 -15.71 -10.55
C SER A 13 0.57 -14.31 -10.35
N ARG A 14 1.54 -14.14 -9.42
CA ARG A 14 2.13 -12.84 -9.07
C ARG A 14 3.59 -12.69 -9.48
N ILE A 15 4.26 -13.78 -9.88
CA ILE A 15 5.70 -13.76 -10.17
C ILE A 15 6.03 -12.77 -11.29
N GLU A 16 5.32 -12.85 -12.42
CA GLU A 16 5.57 -11.95 -13.57
C GLU A 16 5.32 -10.48 -13.22
N ALA A 17 4.29 -10.19 -12.41
CA ALA A 17 4.01 -8.84 -11.96
C ALA A 17 5.12 -8.29 -11.06
N PHE A 18 5.63 -9.10 -10.13
CA PHE A 18 6.75 -8.72 -9.26
C PHE A 18 8.05 -8.52 -10.04
N GLU A 19 8.35 -9.38 -11.01
CA GLU A 19 9.52 -9.23 -11.89
C GLU A 19 9.42 -7.94 -12.72
N ALA A 20 8.24 -7.61 -13.23
CA ALA A 20 7.99 -6.37 -13.96
C ALA A 20 8.16 -5.13 -13.07
N LEU A 21 7.65 -5.16 -11.84
CA LEU A 21 7.85 -4.11 -10.85
C LEU A 21 9.33 -3.89 -10.54
N THR A 22 10.06 -4.96 -10.28
CA THR A 22 11.50 -4.88 -9.96
C THR A 22 12.31 -4.35 -11.15
N ALA A 23 11.97 -4.77 -12.37
CA ALA A 23 12.57 -4.25 -13.61
C ALA A 23 12.28 -2.75 -13.80
N TRP A 24 11.05 -2.32 -13.48
CA TRP A 24 10.68 -0.90 -13.53
C TRP A 24 11.56 -0.06 -12.59
N TYR A 25 11.71 -0.48 -11.32
CA TYR A 25 12.58 0.21 -10.36
C TYR A 25 14.04 0.22 -10.81
N ALA A 26 14.56 -0.90 -11.31
CA ALA A 26 15.93 -0.98 -11.81
C ALA A 26 16.19 -0.03 -13.01
N GLY A 27 15.18 0.19 -13.83
CA GLY A 27 15.29 1.10 -14.98
C GLY A 27 15.15 2.58 -14.62
N HIS A 28 14.33 2.92 -13.62
CA HIS A 28 13.98 4.31 -13.32
C HIS A 28 14.67 4.85 -12.07
N LEU A 29 14.97 3.99 -11.08
CA LEU A 29 15.59 4.33 -9.81
C LEU A 29 16.67 3.30 -9.47
N PRO A 30 17.76 3.23 -10.26
CA PRO A 30 18.77 2.18 -10.15
C PRO A 30 19.49 2.14 -8.80
N ASP A 31 19.51 3.26 -8.07
CA ASP A 31 20.11 3.36 -6.73
C ASP A 31 19.14 3.00 -5.60
N ALA A 32 17.87 2.65 -5.93
CA ALA A 32 16.90 2.20 -4.93
C ALA A 32 17.17 0.74 -4.52
N VAL A 33 17.03 0.48 -3.24
CA VAL A 33 17.16 -0.88 -2.67
C VAL A 33 15.77 -1.47 -2.44
N ILE A 34 15.45 -2.53 -3.16
CA ILE A 34 14.20 -3.29 -2.96
C ILE A 34 14.42 -4.31 -1.86
N ARG A 35 13.58 -4.26 -0.83
CA ARG A 35 13.52 -5.25 0.26
C ARG A 35 12.15 -5.93 0.25
N THR A 36 12.13 -7.23 0.07
CA THR A 36 10.90 -8.03 0.18
C THR A 36 10.68 -8.46 1.62
N VAL A 37 9.44 -8.44 2.05
CA VAL A 37 9.05 -8.83 3.42
C VAL A 37 7.86 -9.78 3.37
N ASP A 38 7.97 -10.88 4.10
CA ASP A 38 6.91 -11.84 4.36
C ASP A 38 6.65 -11.92 5.87
N ASN A 39 5.58 -12.58 6.25
CA ASN A 39 5.25 -12.89 7.64
C ASN A 39 5.08 -14.41 7.81
N ASP A 40 5.17 -14.90 9.06
CA ASP A 40 5.10 -16.34 9.37
C ASP A 40 3.67 -16.88 9.46
N ASP A 41 2.64 -16.03 9.25
CA ASP A 41 1.25 -16.45 9.29
C ASP A 41 0.93 -17.45 8.15
N GLU A 42 0.12 -18.47 8.43
CA GLU A 42 -0.37 -19.41 7.41
C GLU A 42 -1.08 -18.68 6.27
N LEU A 43 -1.96 -17.72 6.61
CA LEU A 43 -2.54 -16.78 5.67
C LEU A 43 -1.65 -15.54 5.59
N PHE A 44 -1.30 -15.15 4.37
CA PHE A 44 -0.54 -13.92 4.12
C PHE A 44 -1.28 -12.72 4.72
N ASN A 45 -0.63 -12.05 5.67
CA ASN A 45 -1.15 -10.85 6.32
C ASN A 45 -0.41 -9.62 5.78
N LEU A 46 -1.07 -8.91 4.87
CA LEU A 46 -0.48 -7.76 4.20
C LEU A 46 -0.14 -6.63 5.17
N SER A 47 -1.01 -6.38 6.16
CA SER A 47 -0.77 -5.37 7.21
C SER A 47 0.46 -5.70 8.05
N ALA A 48 0.61 -6.96 8.48
CA ALA A 48 1.78 -7.41 9.21
C ALA A 48 3.06 -7.27 8.39
N CYS A 49 3.05 -7.66 7.11
CA CYS A 49 4.20 -7.50 6.24
C CYS A 49 4.62 -6.03 6.09
N ARG A 50 3.68 -5.10 5.92
CA ARG A 50 3.97 -3.66 5.82
C ARG A 50 4.52 -3.11 7.13
N ASN A 51 3.97 -3.52 8.28
CA ASN A 51 4.46 -3.11 9.59
C ASN A 51 5.87 -3.66 9.89
N ILE A 52 6.12 -4.95 9.60
CA ILE A 52 7.45 -5.56 9.72
C ILE A 52 8.47 -4.84 8.82
N ALA A 53 8.07 -4.53 7.58
CA ALA A 53 8.91 -3.81 6.64
C ALA A 53 9.33 -2.43 7.18
N ILE A 54 8.37 -1.64 7.67
CA ILE A 54 8.64 -0.33 8.28
C ILE A 54 9.49 -0.46 9.56
N ALA A 55 9.21 -1.46 10.41
CA ALA A 55 9.99 -1.69 11.63
C ALA A 55 11.45 -2.09 11.36
N SER A 56 11.76 -2.57 10.16
CA SER A 56 13.14 -2.91 9.74
C SER A 56 13.99 -1.71 9.34
N VAL A 57 13.41 -0.51 9.26
CA VAL A 57 14.10 0.74 8.91
C VAL A 57 14.62 1.40 10.18
N GLU A 58 15.95 1.59 10.25
CA GLU A 58 16.61 2.08 11.47
C GLU A 58 16.37 3.56 11.75
N ASP A 59 16.38 4.40 10.71
CA ASP A 59 16.12 5.84 10.85
C ASP A 59 14.63 6.12 10.74
N GLU A 60 14.02 6.56 11.84
CA GLU A 60 12.60 6.90 11.87
C GLU A 60 12.18 8.02 10.90
N ASN A 61 13.12 8.82 10.41
CA ASN A 61 12.89 9.90 9.46
C ASN A 61 13.32 9.56 8.03
N GLU A 62 13.85 8.37 7.78
CA GLU A 62 14.13 7.90 6.40
C GLU A 62 12.83 7.83 5.59
N VAL A 63 12.85 8.44 4.40
CA VAL A 63 11.73 8.30 3.47
C VAL A 63 11.82 6.95 2.78
N VAL A 64 10.75 6.19 2.87
CA VAL A 64 10.62 4.87 2.26
C VAL A 64 9.39 4.79 1.37
N ILE A 65 9.45 3.91 0.40
CA ILE A 65 8.30 3.53 -0.43
C ILE A 65 7.82 2.16 0.04
N ILE A 66 6.54 2.02 0.36
CA ILE A 66 5.87 0.72 0.48
C ILE A 66 5.14 0.50 -0.82
N ASN A 67 5.47 -0.55 -1.55
CA ASN A 67 4.89 -0.83 -2.87
C ASN A 67 4.31 -2.24 -2.91
N ASP A 68 3.06 -2.37 -3.33
CA ASP A 68 2.47 -3.68 -3.58
C ASP A 68 3.19 -4.34 -4.76
N ALA A 69 3.38 -5.65 -4.66
CA ALA A 69 4.24 -6.43 -5.58
C ALA A 69 3.79 -6.44 -7.05
N ASP A 70 2.64 -5.88 -7.32
CA ASP A 70 1.96 -5.87 -8.62
C ASP A 70 1.52 -4.47 -9.08
N THR A 71 2.05 -3.41 -8.48
CA THR A 71 1.63 -2.03 -8.80
C THR A 71 2.81 -1.19 -9.26
N VAL A 72 2.76 -0.72 -10.50
CA VAL A 72 3.78 0.15 -11.12
C VAL A 72 3.34 1.61 -11.03
N PRO A 73 4.12 2.51 -10.40
CA PRO A 73 3.80 3.93 -10.35
C PRO A 73 4.31 4.69 -11.58
N GLU A 74 3.75 5.88 -11.82
CA GLU A 74 4.40 6.88 -12.67
C GLU A 74 5.60 7.51 -11.93
N LEU A 75 6.71 7.75 -12.64
CA LEU A 75 7.95 8.22 -12.02
C LEU A 75 7.84 9.63 -11.44
N ALA A 76 7.30 10.60 -12.19
CA ALA A 76 7.27 11.99 -11.76
C ALA A 76 6.48 12.18 -10.46
N PRO A 77 5.21 11.73 -10.34
CA PRO A 77 4.46 11.85 -9.08
C PRO A 77 5.06 11.04 -7.94
N LEU A 78 5.79 9.94 -8.22
CA LEU A 78 6.53 9.22 -7.19
C LEU A 78 7.68 10.06 -6.62
N LEU A 79 8.45 10.74 -7.46
CA LEU A 79 9.52 11.63 -7.02
C LEU A 79 8.98 12.83 -6.22
N ASP A 80 7.88 13.43 -6.67
CA ASP A 80 7.19 14.51 -5.94
C ASP A 80 6.71 14.04 -4.56
N ALA A 81 6.19 12.81 -4.47
CA ALA A 81 5.75 12.22 -3.21
C ALA A 81 6.94 11.95 -2.25
N ILE A 82 8.08 11.50 -2.76
CA ILE A 82 9.31 11.28 -1.98
C ILE A 82 9.80 12.59 -1.36
N GLU A 83 9.87 13.65 -2.15
CA GLU A 83 10.29 14.97 -1.66
C GLU A 83 9.32 15.51 -0.59
N ALA A 84 8.01 15.40 -0.85
CA ALA A 84 6.99 15.90 0.05
C ALA A 84 6.87 15.11 1.36
N ALA A 85 7.07 13.79 1.34
CA ALA A 85 6.96 12.94 2.53
C ALA A 85 8.02 13.28 3.60
N ALA A 86 9.22 13.70 3.19
CA ALA A 86 10.30 14.12 4.09
C ALA A 86 9.89 15.30 4.99
N LEU A 87 8.94 16.13 4.55
CA LEU A 87 8.65 17.43 5.18
C LEU A 87 7.25 17.50 5.80
N SER A 88 6.31 16.69 5.33
CA SER A 88 4.89 16.89 5.64
C SER A 88 4.42 16.25 6.95
N GLY A 89 5.09 15.17 7.39
CA GLY A 89 4.59 14.32 8.47
C GLY A 89 3.31 13.54 8.13
N LEU A 90 2.98 13.42 6.84
CA LEU A 90 1.84 12.67 6.32
C LEU A 90 2.33 11.54 5.39
N VAL A 91 1.47 10.57 5.15
CA VAL A 91 1.69 9.59 4.09
C VAL A 91 1.26 10.19 2.75
N HIS A 92 2.04 9.93 1.71
CA HIS A 92 1.76 10.35 0.35
C HIS A 92 1.42 9.15 -0.53
N LEU A 93 0.37 9.30 -1.34
CA LEU A 93 0.01 8.39 -2.42
C LEU A 93 0.47 9.05 -3.73
N PRO A 94 1.43 8.46 -4.47
CA PRO A 94 1.97 9.08 -5.68
C PRO A 94 1.00 9.00 -6.86
N TYR A 95 -0.31 9.03 -6.58
CA TYR A 95 -1.35 8.93 -7.60
C TYR A 95 -2.68 9.53 -7.12
N ASP A 96 -3.50 9.95 -8.06
CA ASP A 96 -4.92 10.24 -7.92
C ASP A 96 -5.79 9.33 -8.81
N ARG A 97 -5.16 8.56 -9.72
CA ARG A 97 -5.81 7.58 -10.59
C ARG A 97 -5.22 6.19 -10.38
N TYR A 98 -6.06 5.21 -10.15
CA TYR A 98 -5.67 3.82 -9.99
C TYR A 98 -6.21 3.02 -11.18
N HIS A 99 -5.31 2.60 -12.07
CA HIS A 99 -5.62 1.83 -13.26
C HIS A 99 -5.41 0.34 -12.99
N TRP A 100 -6.47 -0.43 -12.92
CA TRP A 100 -6.36 -1.88 -12.91
C TRP A 100 -6.28 -2.38 -14.34
N LEU A 101 -5.15 -2.98 -14.71
CA LEU A 101 -4.90 -3.39 -16.10
C LEU A 101 -5.66 -4.66 -16.49
N GLY A 102 -6.13 -5.43 -15.53
CA GLY A 102 -6.76 -6.71 -15.84
C GLY A 102 -5.82 -7.65 -16.62
N ARG A 103 -6.32 -8.75 -17.15
CA ARG A 103 -5.50 -9.71 -17.90
C ARG A 103 -4.98 -9.13 -19.20
N GLU A 104 -5.81 -8.41 -19.92
CA GLU A 104 -5.47 -7.86 -21.24
C GLU A 104 -4.39 -6.78 -21.12
N GLY A 105 -4.62 -5.76 -20.31
CA GLY A 105 -3.65 -4.67 -20.14
C GLY A 105 -2.34 -5.15 -19.52
N THR A 106 -2.38 -6.12 -18.59
CA THR A 106 -1.17 -6.74 -18.06
C THR A 106 -0.37 -7.45 -19.16
N ALA A 107 -1.03 -8.21 -20.03
CA ALA A 107 -0.35 -8.86 -21.16
C ALA A 107 0.27 -7.84 -22.13
N GLN A 108 -0.41 -6.71 -22.38
CA GLN A 108 0.12 -5.62 -23.21
C GLN A 108 1.36 -4.99 -22.56
N PHE A 109 1.31 -4.70 -21.26
CA PHE A 109 2.42 -4.15 -20.50
C PHE A 109 3.64 -5.09 -20.50
N LEU A 110 3.44 -6.38 -20.22
CA LEU A 110 4.50 -7.39 -20.24
C LEU A 110 5.09 -7.61 -21.63
N ALA A 111 4.33 -7.32 -22.68
CA ALA A 111 4.82 -7.32 -24.08
C ALA A 111 5.58 -6.04 -24.45
N GLY A 112 5.73 -5.08 -23.53
CA GLY A 112 6.53 -3.86 -23.70
C GLY A 112 5.73 -2.62 -24.12
N ALA A 113 4.40 -2.63 -23.98
CA ALA A 113 3.61 -1.42 -24.13
C ALA A 113 3.82 -0.49 -22.95
N GLU A 114 3.75 0.84 -23.18
CA GLU A 114 3.74 1.81 -22.10
C GLU A 114 2.49 1.62 -21.21
N PRO A 115 2.61 1.70 -19.88
CA PRO A 115 1.48 1.43 -18.97
C PRO A 115 0.24 2.28 -19.28
N ALA A 116 0.45 3.54 -19.69
CA ALA A 116 -0.62 4.48 -20.02
C ALA A 116 -1.41 4.10 -21.29
N ASP A 117 -0.81 3.29 -22.18
CA ASP A 117 -1.41 2.85 -23.43
C ASP A 117 -2.08 1.48 -23.33
N CYS A 118 -1.95 0.81 -22.17
CA CYS A 118 -2.57 -0.49 -21.92
C CYS A 118 -4.07 -0.36 -21.63
N ALA A 119 -4.81 -1.42 -21.90
CA ALA A 119 -6.20 -1.53 -21.46
C ALA A 119 -6.30 -1.51 -19.92
N TYR A 120 -7.24 -0.75 -19.38
CA TYR A 120 -7.43 -0.65 -17.94
C TYR A 120 -8.89 -0.39 -17.55
N GLU A 121 -9.19 -0.67 -16.30
CA GLU A 121 -10.37 -0.23 -15.59
C GLU A 121 -9.97 0.79 -14.51
N LEU A 122 -10.66 1.94 -14.44
CA LEU A 122 -10.41 2.95 -13.42
C LEU A 122 -11.06 2.53 -12.10
N VAL A 123 -10.25 2.31 -11.06
CA VAL A 123 -10.73 1.99 -9.71
C VAL A 123 -10.91 3.27 -8.92
N ILE A 124 -12.17 3.62 -8.66
CA ILE A 124 -12.52 4.81 -7.90
C ILE A 124 -12.30 4.58 -6.41
N GLY A 125 -11.64 5.54 -5.75
CA GLY A 125 -11.45 5.51 -4.30
C GLY A 125 -10.39 4.52 -3.81
N ALA A 126 -9.52 4.02 -4.70
CA ALA A 126 -8.40 3.17 -4.32
C ALA A 126 -7.52 3.85 -3.25
N ARG A 127 -7.06 3.07 -2.28
CA ARG A 127 -6.27 3.53 -1.13
C ARG A 127 -5.01 2.67 -0.90
N SER A 128 -4.70 1.77 -1.85
CA SER A 128 -3.59 0.82 -1.81
C SER A 128 -2.61 1.02 -2.97
N GLY A 129 -1.65 0.14 -3.08
CA GLY A 129 -0.70 0.08 -4.19
C GLY A 129 0.66 0.66 -3.85
N VAL A 130 0.73 1.98 -3.66
CA VAL A 130 2.02 2.65 -3.37
C VAL A 130 1.83 3.71 -2.29
N TYR A 131 2.67 3.65 -1.26
CA TYR A 131 2.73 4.63 -0.17
C TYR A 131 4.15 5.18 -0.07
N VAL A 132 4.29 6.49 0.11
CA VAL A 132 5.56 7.14 0.42
C VAL A 132 5.43 7.77 1.81
N THR A 133 6.31 7.39 2.72
CA THR A 133 6.20 7.76 4.13
C THR A 133 7.55 7.71 4.85
N THR A 134 7.56 8.07 6.13
CA THR A 134 8.65 7.74 7.06
C THR A 134 8.14 6.77 8.14
N PRO A 135 9.01 5.96 8.78
CA PRO A 135 8.61 5.14 9.93
C PRO A 135 7.90 5.95 11.02
N LYS A 136 8.40 7.13 11.32
CA LYS A 136 7.78 8.05 12.29
C LYS A 136 6.34 8.39 11.94
N THR A 137 6.08 8.78 10.70
CA THR A 137 4.72 9.07 10.20
C THR A 137 3.85 7.82 10.24
N TRP A 138 4.35 6.67 9.78
CA TRP A 138 3.63 5.40 9.79
C TRP A 138 3.13 5.01 11.17
N TRP A 139 4.01 5.10 12.19
CA TRP A 139 3.65 4.74 13.55
C TRP A 139 2.85 5.81 14.30
N SER A 140 2.85 7.06 13.86
CA SER A 140 2.09 8.14 14.49
C SER A 140 0.57 7.93 14.44
N HIS A 141 0.10 7.08 13.52
CA HIS A 141 -1.30 6.66 13.41
C HIS A 141 -1.48 5.14 13.55
N GLY A 142 -0.48 4.44 14.12
CA GLY A 142 -0.54 3.04 14.55
C GLY A 142 -0.22 2.01 13.47
N GLY A 143 0.29 2.41 12.31
CA GLY A 143 0.54 1.51 11.18
C GLY A 143 -0.74 0.87 10.64
N GLN A 144 -0.63 -0.25 9.96
CA GLN A 144 -1.80 -1.02 9.54
C GLN A 144 -2.23 -2.01 10.61
N ASP A 145 -3.52 -2.28 10.68
CA ASP A 145 -4.09 -3.16 11.68
C ASP A 145 -3.96 -4.64 11.26
N GLU A 146 -3.12 -5.37 11.98
CA GLU A 146 -2.83 -6.78 11.70
C GLU A 146 -3.98 -7.74 12.04
N ARG A 147 -5.06 -7.24 12.65
CA ARG A 147 -6.31 -8.01 12.84
C ARG A 147 -7.04 -8.27 11.53
N PHE A 148 -6.82 -7.42 10.49
CA PHE A 148 -7.27 -7.73 9.14
C PHE A 148 -6.44 -8.87 8.56
N ARG A 149 -7.11 -9.96 8.20
CA ARG A 149 -6.47 -11.15 7.65
C ARG A 149 -7.08 -11.53 6.32
N GLY A 150 -6.26 -12.07 5.43
CA GLY A 150 -6.68 -12.37 4.07
C GLY A 150 -6.95 -11.10 3.28
N TRP A 151 -8.08 -11.01 2.61
CA TRP A 151 -8.37 -9.91 1.71
C TRP A 151 -9.42 -8.93 2.26
N GLY A 152 -9.11 -7.62 2.19
CA GLY A 152 -10.07 -6.53 2.21
C GLY A 152 -10.15 -5.73 3.50
N PHE A 153 -10.41 -4.45 3.30
CA PHE A 153 -10.67 -3.39 4.26
C PHE A 153 -9.43 -2.80 4.99
N GLU A 154 -8.28 -3.46 5.02
CA GLU A 154 -7.09 -3.00 5.74
C GLU A 154 -6.62 -1.61 5.28
N ASP A 155 -6.63 -1.36 3.97
CA ASP A 155 -6.26 -0.06 3.40
C ASP A 155 -7.28 1.04 3.72
N ALA A 156 -8.57 0.68 3.73
CA ALA A 156 -9.64 1.62 4.08
C ALA A 156 -9.59 2.00 5.56
N ALA A 157 -9.40 1.02 6.44
CA ALA A 157 -9.27 1.24 7.87
C ALA A 157 -8.04 2.10 8.21
N TRP A 158 -6.90 1.77 7.60
CA TRP A 158 -5.67 2.54 7.73
C TRP A 158 -5.84 3.99 7.25
N TYR A 159 -6.49 4.21 6.11
CA TYR A 159 -6.74 5.55 5.56
C TYR A 159 -7.60 6.39 6.53
N VAL A 160 -8.67 5.80 7.08
CA VAL A 160 -9.55 6.46 8.04
C VAL A 160 -8.80 6.77 9.34
N ALA A 161 -7.96 5.85 9.83
CA ALA A 161 -7.13 6.08 11.01
C ALA A 161 -6.15 7.24 10.80
N HIS A 162 -5.45 7.28 9.65
CA HIS A 162 -4.55 8.37 9.30
C HIS A 162 -5.28 9.72 9.32
N GLU A 163 -6.40 9.83 8.60
CA GLU A 163 -7.18 11.07 8.52
C GLU A 163 -7.67 11.52 9.91
N THR A 164 -8.19 10.59 10.71
CA THR A 164 -8.74 10.91 12.04
C THR A 164 -7.65 11.30 13.05
N LEU A 165 -6.51 10.60 13.03
CA LEU A 165 -5.44 10.81 14.03
C LEU A 165 -4.49 11.94 13.65
N LEU A 166 -4.23 12.17 12.38
CA LEU A 166 -3.35 13.25 11.93
C LEU A 166 -4.10 14.53 11.53
N GLY A 167 -5.42 14.45 11.37
CA GLY A 167 -6.28 15.58 11.02
C GLY A 167 -6.30 15.90 9.52
N GLU A 168 -5.56 15.16 8.72
CA GLU A 168 -5.53 15.25 7.26
C GLU A 168 -5.50 13.84 6.65
N ALA A 169 -6.16 13.67 5.50
CA ALA A 169 -6.05 12.43 4.72
C ALA A 169 -4.64 12.26 4.15
N PRO A 170 -4.21 11.03 3.81
CA PRO A 170 -3.00 10.82 3.01
C PRO A 170 -3.02 11.70 1.76
N ARG A 171 -1.92 12.39 1.48
CA ARG A 171 -1.85 13.33 0.35
C ARG A 171 -1.72 12.57 -0.97
N ARG A 172 -2.51 12.96 -1.95
CA ARG A 172 -2.46 12.42 -3.29
C ARG A 172 -1.69 13.36 -4.21
N HIS A 173 -0.89 12.76 -5.10
CA HIS A 173 -0.24 13.46 -6.20
C HIS A 173 -0.98 13.19 -7.50
N THR A 174 -0.98 14.18 -8.42
CA THR A 174 -1.59 13.99 -9.73
C THR A 174 -0.77 13.03 -10.56
N GLY A 175 -1.34 11.89 -10.90
CA GLY A 175 -0.69 10.83 -11.66
C GLY A 175 -1.44 9.51 -11.57
N ALA A 176 -0.87 8.46 -12.13
CA ALA A 176 -1.45 7.13 -12.12
C ALA A 176 -0.54 6.09 -11.48
N VAL A 177 -1.17 5.04 -10.98
CA VAL A 177 -0.54 3.74 -10.74
C VAL A 177 -1.24 2.68 -11.56
N TYR A 178 -0.51 1.66 -11.96
CA TYR A 178 -0.96 0.60 -12.83
C TYR A 178 -0.84 -0.73 -12.10
N ALA A 179 -1.98 -1.29 -11.68
CA ALA A 179 -2.05 -2.57 -10.99
C ALA A 179 -2.14 -3.72 -11.99
N LEU A 180 -1.16 -4.58 -11.97
CA LEU A 180 -1.06 -5.75 -12.83
C LEU A 180 -2.00 -6.85 -12.32
N HIS A 181 -2.52 -7.64 -13.25
CA HIS A 181 -3.44 -8.72 -12.93
C HIS A 181 -2.74 -9.86 -12.19
N HIS A 182 -3.40 -10.32 -11.14
CA HIS A 182 -3.09 -11.58 -10.46
C HIS A 182 -4.40 -12.24 -10.00
N GLU A 183 -4.33 -13.51 -9.61
CA GLU A 183 -5.47 -14.17 -8.98
C GLU A 183 -5.72 -13.57 -7.59
N THR A 184 -6.94 -13.11 -7.36
CA THR A 184 -7.35 -12.50 -6.08
C THR A 184 -8.12 -13.50 -5.23
N GLN A 185 -8.06 -13.32 -3.91
CA GLN A 185 -8.93 -14.06 -2.99
C GLN A 185 -10.38 -13.63 -3.15
N LEU A 186 -11.29 -14.52 -2.83
CA LEU A 186 -12.72 -14.24 -2.89
C LEU A 186 -13.10 -13.19 -1.82
N ARG A 187 -14.01 -12.28 -2.21
CA ARG A 187 -14.56 -11.24 -1.33
C ARG A 187 -15.78 -11.78 -0.57
N GLU A 188 -15.63 -12.94 0.05
CA GLU A 188 -16.70 -13.63 0.77
C GLU A 188 -16.14 -14.59 1.83
N GLY A 189 -17.00 -15.01 2.73
CA GLY A 189 -16.71 -16.00 3.77
C GLY A 189 -16.41 -15.40 5.14
N PRO A 190 -16.27 -16.27 6.17
CA PRO A 190 -16.21 -15.83 7.57
C PRO A 190 -15.09 -14.81 7.87
N GLN A 191 -13.92 -14.96 7.22
CA GLN A 191 -12.83 -14.02 7.45
C GLN A 191 -13.13 -12.64 6.84
N TYR A 192 -13.73 -12.60 5.65
CA TYR A 192 -14.17 -11.36 5.04
C TYR A 192 -15.23 -10.64 5.89
N ASP A 193 -16.16 -11.39 6.49
CA ASP A 193 -17.19 -10.84 7.38
C ASP A 193 -16.58 -10.27 8.68
N LEU A 194 -15.54 -10.93 9.23
CA LEU A 194 -14.79 -10.40 10.38
C LEU A 194 -14.05 -9.11 10.02
N ASN A 195 -13.43 -9.04 8.85
CA ASN A 195 -12.78 -7.84 8.36
C ASN A 195 -13.80 -6.69 8.16
N ALA A 196 -14.99 -6.99 7.62
CA ALA A 196 -16.06 -6.01 7.47
C ALA A 196 -16.52 -5.46 8.83
N ALA A 197 -16.76 -6.33 9.81
CA ALA A 197 -17.14 -5.92 11.17
C ALA A 197 -16.04 -5.08 11.85
N LEU A 198 -14.77 -5.38 11.61
CA LEU A 198 -13.68 -4.55 12.10
C LEU A 198 -13.66 -3.18 11.40
N MET A 199 -13.91 -3.13 10.09
CA MET A 199 -14.02 -1.86 9.36
C MET A 199 -15.16 -0.98 9.86
N ASP A 200 -16.31 -1.56 10.23
CA ASP A 200 -17.41 -0.82 10.84
C ASP A 200 -16.96 -0.11 12.12
N ARG A 201 -16.14 -0.76 12.96
CA ARG A 201 -15.55 -0.13 14.15
C ARG A 201 -14.65 1.05 13.80
N TYR A 202 -13.86 0.97 12.71
CA TYR A 202 -13.07 2.10 12.23
C TYR A 202 -13.96 3.24 11.76
N THR A 203 -15.05 2.95 11.07
CA THR A 203 -16.02 3.94 10.61
C THR A 203 -16.68 4.66 11.80
N GLU A 204 -17.12 3.91 12.81
CA GLU A 204 -17.68 4.48 14.05
C GLU A 204 -16.66 5.34 14.79
N SER A 205 -15.42 4.86 14.93
CA SER A 205 -14.34 5.56 15.64
C SER A 205 -13.85 6.81 14.90
N SER A 206 -14.12 6.95 13.60
CA SER A 206 -13.73 8.14 12.81
C SER A 206 -14.42 9.43 13.26
N MET A 207 -15.50 9.33 14.03
CA MET A 207 -16.20 10.48 14.59
C MET A 207 -15.43 11.20 15.70
N GLY A 208 -14.33 10.61 16.21
CA GLY A 208 -13.54 11.21 17.28
C GLY A 208 -12.12 10.66 17.40
N ARG A 209 -11.14 11.59 17.53
CA ARG A 209 -9.71 11.24 17.63
C ARG A 209 -9.42 10.30 18.81
N GLU A 210 -10.08 10.51 19.96
CA GLU A 210 -9.87 9.67 21.14
C GLU A 210 -10.37 8.23 20.92
N ALA A 211 -11.57 8.07 20.33
CA ALA A 211 -12.11 6.76 19.98
C ALA A 211 -11.23 6.02 18.98
N MET A 212 -10.75 6.73 17.96
CA MET A 212 -9.82 6.16 17.00
C MET A 212 -8.49 5.75 17.66
N ALA A 213 -7.93 6.59 18.52
CA ALA A 213 -6.70 6.27 19.24
C ALA A 213 -6.86 5.03 20.13
N GLN A 214 -7.99 4.87 20.81
CA GLN A 214 -8.29 3.68 21.60
C GLN A 214 -8.38 2.43 20.70
N LEU A 215 -9.06 2.51 19.55
CA LEU A 215 -9.17 1.38 18.62
C LEU A 215 -7.82 0.95 18.04
N VAL A 216 -6.96 1.93 17.72
CA VAL A 216 -5.68 1.72 17.04
C VAL A 216 -4.57 1.30 18.02
N PHE A 217 -4.44 1.97 19.18
CA PHE A 217 -3.30 1.78 20.06
C PHE A 217 -3.57 0.83 21.26
N ALA A 218 -4.84 0.55 21.58
CA ALA A 218 -5.19 -0.40 22.64
C ALA A 218 -5.45 -1.82 22.08
N LYS A 219 -4.72 -2.22 21.06
CA LYS A 219 -4.91 -3.51 20.34
C LYS A 219 -4.65 -4.75 21.23
N ASP A 220 -3.97 -4.59 22.36
CA ASP A 220 -3.48 -5.65 23.24
C ASP A 220 -4.16 -5.69 24.61
N ALA A 221 -5.34 -5.09 24.78
CA ALA A 221 -6.10 -5.12 26.03
C ALA A 221 -7.21 -6.17 26.02
#